data_24d83714182f207f9481f7e0e4d45ae2
#
_entry.id   24d83714182f207f9481f7e0e4d45ae2
#
_cell.length_a   1.000
_cell.length_b   1.000
_cell.length_c   1.000
_cell.angle_alpha   90.00
_cell.angle_beta   90.00
_cell.angle_gamma   90.00
#
_symmetry.space_group_name_H-M   'P 1'
#
loop_
_entity.id
_entity.type
_entity.pdbx_description
1 polymer ?
#
loop_
_entity_poly.entity_id
_entity_poly.type
_entity_poly.pdbx_seq_one_letter_code
_entity_poly.pdbx_strand_id
1 'polypeptide(L)'
;VYKRQVCGIAIGAQKGFIYLRHEYEFLRPRLEKRLQKRRDAGLIGRNIRGHHGINFDIEIVMGAGSYVCGEESALIESLEGKRGIPRIRPPFPVTHGYRGCPTVVNNVETFAYAAGIVAEGSGYFRADENQRGYKLVSISGDCRRPGIYELPIGMTVGEALELCGAEDVQAVQVGGPGGVLLAPNEFQRELSFDDTNTGGSFMVFDTSRDLLDVALNFTRFFAHESCGFCTPCRVGTKLMVNMAAKIANGHGARLDIEQMRRLNRLMTQASHCGLGQSAAVPILTTYEKFPAAFERRMEDVEYKPAFDVEAAIERSRQIVAEEG
;
A
#
# COMPACT_ATOMS: atom_id res chain seq x y z
N VAL A 1 -10.27 -11.57 -17.86
CA VAL A 1 -11.13 -12.75 -17.76
C VAL A 1 -10.39 -13.98 -18.24
N TYR A 2 -9.82 -13.96 -19.43
CA TYR A 2 -9.01 -15.06 -20.01
C TYR A 2 -7.88 -15.52 -19.06
N LYS A 3 -7.32 -14.57 -18.36
CA LYS A 3 -6.16 -14.71 -17.48
C LYS A 3 -6.42 -15.50 -16.20
N ARG A 4 -7.63 -15.41 -15.64
CA ARG A 4 -8.03 -16.20 -14.45
C ARG A 4 -8.50 -17.61 -14.81
N GLN A 5 -8.98 -17.81 -16.04
CA GLN A 5 -9.33 -19.14 -16.53
C GLN A 5 -8.12 -20.06 -16.57
N VAL A 6 -6.96 -19.54 -17.01
CA VAL A 6 -5.71 -20.33 -17.04
C VAL A 6 -5.38 -20.85 -15.64
N CYS A 7 -5.38 -19.97 -14.64
CA CYS A 7 -5.17 -20.40 -13.27
C CYS A 7 -6.28 -21.34 -12.77
N GLY A 8 -7.55 -20.98 -13.00
CA GLY A 8 -8.70 -21.80 -12.60
C GLY A 8 -8.65 -23.23 -13.13
N ILE A 9 -8.32 -23.37 -14.41
CA ILE A 9 -8.15 -24.70 -15.05
C ILE A 9 -6.95 -25.43 -14.46
N ALA A 10 -5.82 -24.75 -14.30
CA ALA A 10 -4.60 -25.35 -13.78
C ALA A 10 -4.74 -25.91 -12.35
N ILE A 11 -5.55 -25.28 -11.51
CA ILE A 11 -5.78 -25.72 -10.12
C ILE A 11 -7.11 -26.46 -9.94
N GLY A 12 -7.88 -26.69 -11.01
CA GLY A 12 -9.17 -27.35 -10.94
C GLY A 12 -10.28 -26.54 -10.26
N ALA A 13 -10.13 -25.21 -10.14
CA ALA A 13 -11.13 -24.35 -9.54
C ALA A 13 -12.36 -24.19 -10.45
N GLN A 14 -13.56 -24.15 -9.86
CA GLN A 14 -14.80 -23.91 -10.57
C GLN A 14 -15.32 -22.48 -10.44
N LYS A 15 -14.79 -21.72 -9.46
CA LYS A 15 -15.20 -20.35 -9.15
C LYS A 15 -14.00 -19.44 -8.93
N GLY A 16 -14.07 -18.25 -9.50
CA GLY A 16 -13.13 -17.17 -9.28
C GLY A 16 -13.84 -15.91 -8.82
N PHE A 17 -13.14 -15.07 -8.06
CA PHE A 17 -13.63 -13.77 -7.61
C PHE A 17 -12.73 -12.65 -8.12
N ILE A 18 -13.35 -11.55 -8.54
CA ILE A 18 -12.70 -10.26 -8.68
C ILE A 18 -13.09 -9.45 -7.45
N TYR A 19 -12.19 -9.37 -6.46
CA TYR A 19 -12.37 -8.44 -5.36
C TYR A 19 -11.95 -7.05 -5.83
N LEU A 20 -12.95 -6.17 -6.03
CA LEU A 20 -12.74 -4.82 -6.56
C LEU A 20 -12.81 -3.81 -5.40
N ARG A 21 -11.76 -3.01 -5.25
CA ARG A 21 -11.75 -1.94 -4.25
C ARG A 21 -12.89 -0.95 -4.51
N HIS A 22 -13.44 -0.38 -3.45
CA HIS A 22 -14.55 0.59 -3.54
C HIS A 22 -14.18 1.79 -4.42
N GLU A 23 -12.96 2.27 -4.32
CA GLU A 23 -12.44 3.40 -5.09
C GLU A 23 -12.46 3.17 -6.61
N TYR A 24 -12.61 1.91 -7.03
CA TYR A 24 -12.70 1.50 -8.44
C TYR A 24 -14.11 1.05 -8.85
N GLU A 25 -15.14 1.41 -8.08
CA GLU A 25 -16.54 1.06 -8.37
C GLU A 25 -16.95 1.46 -9.79
N PHE A 26 -16.47 2.58 -10.30
CA PHE A 26 -16.71 3.05 -11.67
C PHE A 26 -16.26 2.04 -12.76
N LEU A 27 -15.38 1.09 -12.45
CA LEU A 27 -14.98 0.03 -13.37
C LEU A 27 -15.97 -1.15 -13.40
N ARG A 28 -16.82 -1.30 -12.39
CA ARG A 28 -17.75 -2.43 -12.23
C ARG A 28 -18.62 -2.67 -13.45
N PRO A 29 -19.34 -1.69 -14.02
CA PRO A 29 -20.21 -1.91 -15.17
C PRO A 29 -19.43 -2.40 -16.40
N ARG A 30 -18.21 -1.89 -16.60
CA ARG A 30 -17.32 -2.31 -17.68
C ARG A 30 -16.87 -3.76 -17.50
N LEU A 31 -16.52 -4.15 -16.28
CA LEU A 31 -16.09 -5.50 -15.96
C LEU A 31 -17.26 -6.50 -16.11
N GLU A 32 -18.45 -6.19 -15.59
CA GLU A 32 -19.66 -7.00 -15.74
C GLU A 32 -20.02 -7.24 -17.21
N LYS A 33 -20.00 -6.19 -18.03
CA LYS A 33 -20.22 -6.29 -19.48
C LYS A 33 -19.18 -7.20 -20.15
N ARG A 34 -17.91 -7.16 -19.72
CA ARG A 34 -16.87 -8.03 -20.24
C ARG A 34 -17.06 -9.49 -19.80
N LEU A 35 -17.47 -9.73 -18.54
CA LEU A 35 -17.79 -11.09 -18.07
C LEU A 35 -18.97 -11.65 -18.82
N GLN A 36 -20.05 -10.87 -19.01
CA GLN A 36 -21.24 -11.33 -19.75
C GLN A 36 -20.88 -11.73 -21.18
N LYS A 37 -20.14 -10.90 -21.91
CA LYS A 37 -19.67 -11.25 -23.25
C LYS A 37 -18.86 -12.57 -23.31
N ARG A 38 -18.17 -12.91 -22.22
CA ARG A 38 -17.42 -14.17 -22.15
C ARG A 38 -18.31 -15.36 -21.84
N ARG A 39 -19.40 -15.15 -21.04
CA ARG A 39 -20.42 -16.17 -20.83
C ARG A 39 -21.17 -16.46 -22.11
N ASP A 40 -21.61 -15.44 -22.85
CA ASP A 40 -22.30 -15.56 -24.12
C ASP A 40 -21.47 -16.29 -25.18
N ALA A 41 -20.16 -16.10 -25.14
CA ALA A 41 -19.20 -16.79 -26.02
C ALA A 41 -18.80 -18.21 -25.52
N GLY A 42 -19.43 -18.73 -24.45
CA GLY A 42 -19.08 -20.03 -23.87
C GLY A 42 -17.65 -20.17 -23.36
N LEU A 43 -17.03 -19.03 -23.01
CA LEU A 43 -15.64 -19.01 -22.55
C LEU A 43 -15.50 -19.06 -21.03
N ILE A 44 -16.56 -18.75 -20.28
CA ILE A 44 -16.74 -18.98 -18.84
C ILE A 44 -18.16 -19.48 -18.59
N GLY A 45 -18.38 -20.10 -17.44
CA GLY A 45 -19.65 -20.75 -17.07
C GLY A 45 -19.51 -22.27 -17.08
N ARG A 46 -20.53 -22.96 -17.57
CA ARG A 46 -20.57 -24.44 -17.64
C ARG A 46 -20.10 -24.94 -18.98
N ASN A 47 -19.45 -26.11 -19.00
CA ASN A 47 -18.99 -26.81 -20.22
C ASN A 47 -18.25 -25.88 -21.19
N ILE A 48 -17.23 -25.23 -20.71
CA ILE A 48 -16.47 -24.20 -21.44
C ILE A 48 -16.02 -24.75 -22.81
N ARG A 49 -16.33 -23.99 -23.88
CA ARG A 49 -16.08 -24.38 -25.29
C ARG A 49 -16.61 -25.77 -25.66
N GLY A 50 -17.71 -26.22 -25.04
CA GLY A 50 -18.31 -27.52 -25.29
C GLY A 50 -17.59 -28.69 -24.57
N HIS A 51 -16.53 -28.46 -23.82
CA HIS A 51 -15.86 -29.50 -23.04
C HIS A 51 -16.66 -29.86 -21.82
N HIS A 52 -17.23 -31.05 -21.79
CA HIS A 52 -18.06 -31.58 -20.69
C HIS A 52 -17.24 -31.60 -19.37
N GLY A 53 -17.81 -31.06 -18.31
CA GLY A 53 -17.17 -31.08 -16.98
C GLY A 53 -16.18 -29.95 -16.72
N ILE A 54 -15.74 -29.20 -17.73
CA ILE A 54 -14.89 -28.02 -17.53
C ILE A 54 -15.80 -26.81 -17.23
N ASN A 55 -15.88 -26.46 -15.95
CA ASN A 55 -16.71 -25.35 -15.46
C ASN A 55 -15.83 -24.34 -14.73
N PHE A 56 -15.98 -23.06 -15.04
CA PHE A 56 -15.34 -21.98 -14.31
C PHE A 56 -16.10 -20.68 -14.54
N ASP A 57 -16.61 -20.04 -13.50
CA ASP A 57 -17.21 -18.72 -13.60
C ASP A 57 -16.59 -17.72 -12.65
N ILE A 58 -16.78 -16.44 -12.94
CA ILE A 58 -16.18 -15.33 -12.20
C ILE A 58 -17.25 -14.39 -11.70
N GLU A 59 -17.17 -14.07 -10.42
CA GLU A 59 -18.03 -13.11 -9.74
C GLU A 59 -17.24 -11.86 -9.33
N ILE A 60 -17.85 -10.67 -9.44
CA ILE A 60 -17.27 -9.43 -8.97
C ILE A 60 -17.85 -9.16 -7.57
N VAL A 61 -16.96 -8.98 -6.60
CA VAL A 61 -17.30 -8.62 -5.22
C VAL A 61 -16.69 -7.26 -4.91
N MET A 62 -17.52 -6.34 -4.44
CA MET A 62 -17.07 -5.00 -4.07
C MET A 62 -16.53 -5.01 -2.64
N GLY A 63 -15.31 -4.48 -2.47
CA GLY A 63 -14.78 -4.14 -1.17
C GLY A 63 -15.39 -2.86 -0.61
N ALA A 64 -15.29 -2.65 0.69
CA ALA A 64 -15.83 -1.47 1.39
C ALA A 64 -14.79 -0.35 1.57
N GLY A 65 -13.66 -0.37 0.86
CA GLY A 65 -12.63 0.67 0.92
C GLY A 65 -11.55 0.44 1.99
N SER A 66 -11.54 -0.67 2.71
CA SER A 66 -10.53 -0.95 3.73
C SER A 66 -9.21 -1.41 3.10
N TYR A 67 -8.12 -0.69 3.40
CA TYR A 67 -6.77 -1.00 2.91
C TYR A 67 -6.26 -2.37 3.37
N VAL A 68 -6.61 -2.78 4.60
CA VAL A 68 -6.19 -4.09 5.15
C VAL A 68 -6.72 -5.28 4.32
N CYS A 69 -7.79 -5.11 3.56
CA CYS A 69 -8.30 -6.13 2.63
C CYS A 69 -7.39 -6.35 1.40
N GLY A 70 -6.29 -5.61 1.27
CA GLY A 70 -5.18 -5.95 0.39
C GLY A 70 -4.37 -7.16 0.87
N GLU A 71 -4.43 -7.49 2.15
CA GLU A 71 -3.87 -8.73 2.72
C GLU A 71 -4.81 -9.90 2.39
N GLU A 72 -4.25 -11.02 1.90
CA GLU A 72 -5.03 -12.12 1.31
C GLU A 72 -6.09 -12.73 2.23
N SER A 73 -5.76 -12.92 3.50
CA SER A 73 -6.70 -13.52 4.45
C SER A 73 -7.77 -12.54 4.92
N ALA A 74 -7.46 -11.26 5.05
CA ALA A 74 -8.45 -10.20 5.29
C ALA A 74 -9.41 -10.02 4.11
N LEU A 75 -8.91 -10.15 2.88
CA LEU A 75 -9.72 -10.18 1.66
C LEU A 75 -10.71 -11.35 1.71
N ILE A 76 -10.26 -12.55 2.11
CA ILE A 76 -11.12 -13.74 2.20
C ILE A 76 -12.18 -13.54 3.30
N GLU A 77 -11.84 -13.00 4.47
CA GLU A 77 -12.83 -12.66 5.51
C GLU A 77 -13.90 -11.70 4.97
N SER A 78 -13.49 -10.67 4.21
CA SER A 78 -14.42 -9.75 3.56
C SER A 78 -15.30 -10.44 2.50
N LEU A 79 -14.76 -11.36 1.70
CA LEU A 79 -15.53 -12.19 0.75
C LEU A 79 -16.56 -13.06 1.44
N GLU A 80 -16.31 -13.48 2.67
CA GLU A 80 -17.24 -14.28 3.50
C GLU A 80 -18.28 -13.43 4.24
N GLY A 81 -18.29 -12.09 3.99
CA GLY A 81 -19.21 -11.16 4.65
C GLY A 81 -18.84 -10.84 6.10
N LYS A 82 -17.61 -11.15 6.50
CA LYS A 82 -17.07 -10.86 7.81
C LYS A 82 -16.24 -9.57 7.79
N ARG A 83 -15.86 -9.08 8.98
CA ARG A 83 -14.92 -7.98 9.10
C ARG A 83 -13.57 -8.37 8.51
N GLY A 84 -12.98 -7.51 7.67
CA GLY A 84 -11.67 -7.71 7.04
C GLY A 84 -10.54 -7.65 8.07
N ILE A 85 -10.35 -8.73 8.82
CA ILE A 85 -9.26 -8.90 9.77
C ILE A 85 -8.39 -10.05 9.27
N PRO A 86 -7.06 -9.87 9.18
CA PRO A 86 -6.16 -10.94 8.79
C PRO A 86 -6.28 -12.18 9.69
N ARG A 87 -6.29 -13.37 9.08
CA ARG A 87 -6.32 -14.65 9.81
C ARG A 87 -4.96 -14.95 10.42
N ILE A 88 -4.96 -15.74 11.49
CA ILE A 88 -3.74 -16.35 12.03
C ILE A 88 -3.26 -17.41 11.04
N ARG A 89 -1.99 -17.39 10.71
CA ARG A 89 -1.35 -18.38 9.82
C ARG A 89 -0.23 -19.12 10.56
N PRO A 90 -0.08 -20.45 10.41
CA PRO A 90 -0.90 -21.41 9.66
C PRO A 90 -2.30 -21.61 10.25
N PRO A 91 -3.32 -22.09 9.46
CA PRO A 91 -3.23 -22.50 8.06
C PRO A 91 -3.20 -21.35 7.06
N PHE A 92 -2.54 -21.55 5.92
CA PHE A 92 -2.49 -20.58 4.82
C PHE A 92 -3.70 -20.73 3.88
N PRO A 93 -4.12 -19.66 3.16
CA PRO A 93 -5.23 -19.70 2.22
C PRO A 93 -5.13 -20.79 1.15
N VAL A 94 -3.92 -21.14 0.72
CA VAL A 94 -3.70 -22.24 -0.25
C VAL A 94 -4.18 -23.59 0.25
N THR A 95 -4.36 -23.75 1.56
CA THR A 95 -4.92 -24.97 2.18
C THR A 95 -6.29 -24.72 2.77
N HIS A 96 -6.53 -23.58 3.41
CA HIS A 96 -7.77 -23.21 4.10
C HIS A 96 -8.14 -21.74 3.81
N GLY A 97 -8.64 -21.47 2.60
CA GLY A 97 -9.04 -20.15 2.15
C GLY A 97 -10.53 -19.88 2.29
N TYR A 98 -11.17 -19.51 1.17
CA TYR A 98 -12.59 -19.14 1.11
C TYR A 98 -13.47 -20.33 1.51
N ARG A 99 -14.27 -20.14 2.55
CA ARG A 99 -15.13 -21.16 3.16
C ARG A 99 -14.40 -22.47 3.52
N GLY A 100 -13.15 -22.34 3.96
CA GLY A 100 -12.30 -23.48 4.32
C GLY A 100 -11.72 -24.25 3.14
N CYS A 101 -12.02 -23.86 1.91
CA CYS A 101 -11.49 -24.51 0.71
C CYS A 101 -10.13 -23.94 0.31
N PRO A 102 -9.24 -24.75 -0.31
CA PRO A 102 -8.00 -24.27 -0.89
C PRO A 102 -8.25 -23.09 -1.84
N THR A 103 -7.57 -21.98 -1.65
CA THR A 103 -7.81 -20.74 -2.40
C THR A 103 -6.50 -20.07 -2.79
N VAL A 104 -6.35 -19.78 -4.08
CA VAL A 104 -5.23 -19.00 -4.63
C VAL A 104 -5.64 -17.55 -4.73
N VAL A 105 -4.86 -16.67 -4.10
CA VAL A 105 -5.06 -15.22 -4.15
C VAL A 105 -3.85 -14.59 -4.84
N ASN A 106 -4.09 -13.77 -5.86
CA ASN A 106 -3.04 -13.05 -6.58
C ASN A 106 -3.54 -11.69 -7.07
N ASN A 107 -2.60 -10.76 -7.25
CA ASN A 107 -2.85 -9.51 -7.91
C ASN A 107 -3.32 -9.74 -9.36
N VAL A 108 -4.18 -8.86 -9.86
CA VAL A 108 -4.69 -8.91 -11.23
C VAL A 108 -3.59 -8.81 -12.28
N GLU A 109 -2.53 -8.08 -12.00
CA GLU A 109 -1.35 -7.95 -12.84
C GLU A 109 -0.63 -9.29 -13.00
N THR A 110 -0.40 -10.02 -11.89
CA THR A 110 0.19 -11.37 -11.91
C THR A 110 -0.60 -12.32 -12.80
N PHE A 111 -1.93 -12.35 -12.66
CA PHE A 111 -2.76 -13.13 -13.58
C PHE A 111 -2.67 -12.65 -15.03
N ALA A 112 -2.45 -11.34 -15.23
CA ALA A 112 -2.30 -10.77 -16.55
C ALA A 112 -1.06 -11.31 -17.27
N TYR A 113 0.08 -11.22 -16.62
CA TYR A 113 1.34 -11.72 -17.19
C TYR A 113 1.34 -13.24 -17.34
N ALA A 114 0.87 -13.99 -16.33
CA ALA A 114 0.78 -15.44 -16.41
C ALA A 114 0.02 -15.93 -17.67
N ALA A 115 -1.09 -15.28 -18.01
CA ALA A 115 -1.85 -15.66 -19.19
C ALA A 115 -1.19 -15.23 -20.52
N GLY A 116 -0.50 -14.09 -20.54
CA GLY A 116 0.32 -13.69 -21.67
C GLY A 116 1.44 -14.69 -21.92
N ILE A 117 2.12 -15.10 -20.86
CA ILE A 117 3.19 -16.12 -20.95
C ILE A 117 2.66 -17.46 -21.48
N VAL A 118 1.48 -17.91 -21.03
CA VAL A 118 0.87 -19.15 -21.53
C VAL A 118 0.48 -19.04 -23.01
N ALA A 119 0.02 -17.87 -23.46
CA ALA A 119 -0.43 -17.66 -24.84
C ALA A 119 0.73 -17.46 -25.83
N GLU A 120 1.78 -16.76 -25.43
CA GLU A 120 2.83 -16.25 -26.32
C GLU A 120 4.24 -16.79 -25.97
N GLY A 121 4.33 -17.61 -24.91
CA GLY A 121 5.61 -18.12 -24.41
C GLY A 121 6.31 -17.18 -23.45
N SER A 122 7.43 -17.63 -22.88
CA SER A 122 8.18 -16.88 -21.85
C SER A 122 8.74 -15.53 -22.33
N GLY A 123 8.94 -15.38 -23.63
CA GLY A 123 9.37 -14.12 -24.26
C GLY A 123 8.40 -12.96 -24.05
N TYR A 124 7.11 -13.24 -23.84
CA TYR A 124 6.09 -12.23 -23.58
C TYR A 124 6.41 -11.34 -22.34
N PHE A 125 7.05 -11.89 -21.33
CA PHE A 125 7.35 -11.19 -20.10
C PHE A 125 8.77 -10.64 -20.04
N ARG A 126 9.65 -11.02 -20.96
CA ARG A 126 11.04 -10.59 -20.98
C ARG A 126 11.17 -9.18 -21.53
N ALA A 127 11.70 -8.24 -20.71
CA ALA A 127 11.90 -6.86 -21.12
C ALA A 127 13.20 -6.65 -21.90
N ASP A 128 14.23 -7.39 -21.54
CA ASP A 128 15.59 -7.21 -22.03
C ASP A 128 16.37 -8.56 -22.07
N GLU A 129 17.64 -8.50 -22.42
CA GLU A 129 18.55 -9.65 -22.41
C GLU A 129 18.69 -10.28 -21.01
N ASN A 130 18.52 -9.49 -19.93
CA ASN A 130 18.58 -9.94 -18.55
C ASN A 130 17.26 -10.63 -18.11
N GLN A 131 16.23 -10.63 -18.94
CA GLN A 131 14.97 -11.34 -18.74
C GLN A 131 14.18 -10.91 -17.48
N ARG A 132 14.34 -9.65 -17.06
CA ARG A 132 13.79 -9.15 -15.78
C ARG A 132 12.28 -8.90 -15.78
N GLY A 133 11.64 -8.81 -16.96
CA GLY A 133 10.19 -8.59 -17.08
C GLY A 133 9.76 -7.13 -16.95
N TYR A 134 8.44 -6.94 -16.77
CA TYR A 134 7.79 -5.63 -16.66
C TYR A 134 6.97 -5.50 -15.38
N LYS A 135 6.76 -4.26 -14.96
CA LYS A 135 5.91 -3.90 -13.83
C LYS A 135 5.02 -2.71 -14.19
N LEU A 136 3.72 -2.82 -13.86
CA LEU A 136 2.83 -1.67 -13.91
C LEU A 136 3.09 -0.77 -12.69
N VAL A 137 3.38 0.50 -12.95
CA VAL A 137 3.66 1.50 -11.94
C VAL A 137 2.74 2.69 -12.12
N SER A 138 2.01 3.04 -11.07
CA SER A 138 1.25 4.28 -11.00
C SER A 138 2.17 5.39 -10.52
N ILE A 139 2.49 6.33 -11.39
CA ILE A 139 3.27 7.53 -11.07
C ILE A 139 2.31 8.67 -10.79
N SER A 140 2.47 9.32 -9.65
CA SER A 140 1.65 10.43 -9.18
C SER A 140 2.49 11.49 -8.45
N GLY A 141 1.87 12.57 -8.02
CA GLY A 141 2.54 13.66 -7.32
C GLY A 141 3.01 14.76 -8.27
N ASP A 142 4.13 15.40 -7.96
CA ASP A 142 4.60 16.60 -8.62
C ASP A 142 5.40 16.25 -9.88
N CYS A 143 4.69 15.92 -10.97
CA CYS A 143 5.27 15.63 -12.27
C CYS A 143 4.31 16.06 -13.40
N ARG A 144 4.85 16.32 -14.61
CA ARG A 144 4.07 16.83 -15.75
C ARG A 144 3.15 15.77 -16.33
N ARG A 145 3.49 14.49 -16.25
CA ARG A 145 2.77 13.37 -16.86
C ARG A 145 2.47 12.27 -15.82
N PRO A 146 1.57 12.53 -14.85
CA PRO A 146 1.11 11.46 -13.96
C PRO A 146 0.31 10.43 -14.74
N GLY A 147 0.38 9.15 -14.33
CA GLY A 147 -0.35 8.09 -15.03
C GLY A 147 0.12 6.70 -14.65
N ILE A 148 -0.33 5.72 -15.43
CA ILE A 148 0.07 4.32 -15.29
C ILE A 148 1.04 3.98 -16.40
N TYR A 149 2.19 3.48 -16.02
CA TYR A 149 3.30 3.11 -16.90
C TYR A 149 3.58 1.62 -16.78
N GLU A 150 3.91 0.97 -17.89
CA GLU A 150 4.50 -0.36 -17.89
C GLU A 150 6.02 -0.18 -18.04
N LEU A 151 6.74 -0.38 -16.94
CA LEU A 151 8.18 -0.13 -16.87
C LEU A 151 8.96 -1.45 -16.85
N PRO A 152 10.10 -1.54 -17.53
CA PRO A 152 10.98 -2.71 -17.41
C PRO A 152 11.55 -2.75 -15.97
N ILE A 153 11.58 -3.94 -15.39
CA ILE A 153 12.23 -4.18 -14.09
C ILE A 153 13.75 -3.96 -14.29
N GLY A 154 14.34 -3.14 -13.42
CA GLY A 154 15.72 -2.71 -13.52
C GLY A 154 15.90 -1.28 -14.04
N MET A 155 14.81 -0.62 -14.48
CA MET A 155 14.83 0.82 -14.73
C MET A 155 15.18 1.57 -13.45
N THR A 156 16.00 2.61 -13.53
CA THR A 156 16.33 3.44 -12.37
C THR A 156 15.20 4.38 -11.99
N VAL A 157 15.21 4.82 -10.73
CA VAL A 157 14.29 5.86 -10.24
C VAL A 157 14.43 7.14 -11.07
N GLY A 158 15.68 7.54 -11.41
CA GLY A 158 15.96 8.71 -12.23
C GLY A 158 15.33 8.64 -13.62
N GLU A 159 15.49 7.51 -14.32
CA GLU A 159 14.83 7.29 -15.63
C GLU A 159 13.30 7.35 -15.55
N ALA A 160 12.71 6.84 -14.46
CA ALA A 160 11.28 6.94 -14.24
C ALA A 160 10.83 8.39 -14.00
N LEU A 161 11.64 9.22 -13.31
CA LEU A 161 11.39 10.64 -13.11
C LEU A 161 11.46 11.42 -14.43
N GLU A 162 12.46 11.17 -15.27
CA GLU A 162 12.57 11.76 -16.61
C GLU A 162 11.36 11.38 -17.47
N LEU A 163 10.99 10.11 -17.45
CA LEU A 163 9.85 9.59 -18.21
C LEU A 163 8.54 10.30 -17.84
N CYS A 164 8.29 10.61 -16.57
CA CYS A 164 7.09 11.33 -16.14
C CYS A 164 7.25 12.86 -16.19
N GLY A 165 8.42 13.37 -16.55
CA GLY A 165 8.69 14.80 -16.64
C GLY A 165 8.65 15.50 -15.28
N ALA A 166 9.26 14.89 -14.27
CA ALA A 166 9.40 15.47 -12.95
C ALA A 166 10.58 16.47 -12.93
N GLU A 167 10.39 17.60 -12.26
CA GLU A 167 11.39 18.67 -12.11
C GLU A 167 11.52 19.05 -10.63
N ASP A 168 12.69 19.55 -10.23
CA ASP A 168 13.00 20.02 -8.87
C ASP A 168 12.66 18.99 -7.78
N VAL A 169 12.84 17.69 -8.09
CA VAL A 169 12.46 16.59 -7.21
C VAL A 169 13.36 16.54 -5.98
N GLN A 170 12.74 16.72 -4.80
CA GLN A 170 13.45 16.54 -3.53
C GLN A 170 13.33 15.13 -2.97
N ALA A 171 12.25 14.40 -3.26
CA ALA A 171 12.05 13.04 -2.77
C ALA A 171 11.07 12.24 -3.62
N VAL A 172 11.18 10.92 -3.55
CA VAL A 172 10.23 9.98 -4.18
C VAL A 172 9.81 8.92 -3.17
N GLN A 173 8.51 8.75 -2.96
CA GLN A 173 7.97 7.63 -2.19
C GLN A 173 7.71 6.44 -3.12
N VAL A 174 8.41 5.36 -2.90
CA VAL A 174 8.31 4.13 -3.70
C VAL A 174 7.71 3.01 -2.86
N GLY A 175 6.74 2.28 -3.40
CA GLY A 175 6.07 1.18 -2.71
C GLY A 175 4.80 1.59 -1.94
N GLY A 176 4.26 2.75 -2.23
CA GLY A 176 3.08 3.29 -1.55
C GLY A 176 3.35 3.78 -0.12
N PRO A 177 2.31 3.98 0.70
CA PRO A 177 2.46 4.53 2.06
C PRO A 177 3.38 3.72 2.98
N GLY A 178 3.47 2.40 2.78
CA GLY A 178 4.35 1.51 3.56
C GLY A 178 5.73 1.29 2.94
N GLY A 179 6.02 1.94 1.84
CA GLY A 179 7.30 1.86 1.15
C GLY A 179 8.35 2.81 1.74
N VAL A 180 9.35 3.11 0.93
CA VAL A 180 10.48 3.94 1.33
C VAL A 180 10.48 5.28 0.61
N LEU A 181 10.88 6.34 1.32
CA LEU A 181 11.17 7.63 0.73
C LEU A 181 12.64 7.64 0.27
N LEU A 182 12.89 7.94 -1.00
CA LEU A 182 14.21 8.04 -1.59
C LEU A 182 14.62 9.49 -1.74
N ALA A 183 15.89 9.78 -1.41
CA ALA A 183 16.50 11.08 -1.60
C ALA A 183 17.21 11.17 -2.98
N PRO A 184 17.55 12.36 -3.50
CA PRO A 184 18.15 12.53 -4.82
C PRO A 184 19.43 11.72 -5.07
N ASN A 185 20.24 11.51 -4.04
CA ASN A 185 21.44 10.68 -4.11
C ASN A 185 21.17 9.17 -4.28
N GLU A 186 19.90 8.76 -4.19
CA GLU A 186 19.44 7.37 -4.37
C GLU A 186 18.70 7.16 -5.70
N PHE A 187 18.58 8.16 -6.57
CA PHE A 187 17.83 8.03 -7.82
C PHE A 187 18.48 7.11 -8.86
N GLN A 188 19.70 6.65 -8.61
CA GLN A 188 20.36 5.61 -9.41
C GLN A 188 19.94 4.19 -9.01
N ARG A 189 19.15 4.02 -7.96
CA ARG A 189 18.64 2.71 -7.54
C ARG A 189 17.66 2.17 -8.56
N GLU A 190 17.69 0.85 -8.75
CA GLU A 190 16.84 0.15 -9.70
C GLU A 190 15.44 -0.15 -9.11
N LEU A 191 14.42 0.02 -9.93
CA LEU A 191 13.06 -0.45 -9.64
C LEU A 191 13.02 -1.97 -9.87
N SER A 192 13.34 -2.73 -8.84
CA SER A 192 13.46 -4.18 -8.91
C SER A 192 13.01 -4.84 -7.59
N PHE A 193 12.91 -6.17 -7.59
CA PHE A 193 12.61 -6.93 -6.36
C PHE A 193 13.81 -6.99 -5.42
N ASP A 194 15.02 -6.88 -5.97
CA ASP A 194 16.27 -7.03 -5.23
C ASP A 194 16.78 -5.70 -4.66
N ASP A 195 16.32 -4.54 -5.17
CA ASP A 195 16.72 -3.22 -4.71
C ASP A 195 15.53 -2.39 -4.23
N THR A 196 14.80 -1.74 -5.14
CA THR A 196 13.69 -0.85 -4.78
C THR A 196 12.37 -1.41 -5.27
N ASN A 197 11.66 -2.09 -4.37
CA ASN A 197 10.37 -2.70 -4.70
C ASN A 197 9.26 -1.63 -4.75
N THR A 198 8.71 -1.40 -5.94
CA THR A 198 7.68 -0.37 -6.15
C THR A 198 6.30 -0.75 -5.60
N GLY A 199 6.00 -2.01 -5.44
CA GLY A 199 4.62 -2.43 -5.19
C GLY A 199 3.60 -1.89 -6.21
N GLY A 200 4.06 -1.23 -7.29
CA GLY A 200 3.25 -0.56 -8.31
C GLY A 200 2.89 0.89 -7.98
N SER A 201 3.53 1.52 -6.98
CA SER A 201 3.28 2.92 -6.60
C SER A 201 4.56 3.74 -6.54
N PHE A 202 4.50 4.94 -7.13
CA PHE A 202 5.60 5.88 -7.24
C PHE A 202 5.03 7.30 -7.10
N MET A 203 5.38 8.00 -6.02
CA MET A 203 4.90 9.35 -5.74
C MET A 203 6.06 10.33 -5.69
N VAL A 204 5.98 11.36 -6.53
CA VAL A 204 7.00 12.40 -6.68
C VAL A 204 6.69 13.59 -5.78
N PHE A 205 7.67 14.11 -5.08
CA PHE A 205 7.58 15.31 -4.27
C PHE A 205 8.67 16.29 -4.70
N ASP A 206 8.26 17.45 -5.18
CA ASP A 206 9.15 18.55 -5.51
C ASP A 206 9.53 19.38 -4.26
N THR A 207 10.38 20.39 -4.44
CA THR A 207 10.88 21.25 -3.35
C THR A 207 9.82 22.11 -2.67
N SER A 208 8.60 22.21 -3.21
CA SER A 208 7.50 22.93 -2.59
C SER A 208 6.85 22.15 -1.42
N ARG A 209 7.10 20.83 -1.34
CA ARG A 209 6.47 19.98 -0.33
C ARG A 209 7.25 19.99 0.99
N ASP A 210 6.52 20.04 2.09
CA ASP A 210 7.09 19.77 3.39
C ASP A 210 7.10 18.26 3.66
N LEU A 211 8.30 17.68 3.74
CA LEU A 211 8.44 16.22 3.87
C LEU A 211 7.98 15.69 5.24
N LEU A 212 8.01 16.51 6.29
CA LEU A 212 7.42 16.10 7.57
C LEU A 212 5.89 16.01 7.46
N ASP A 213 5.25 16.94 6.78
CA ASP A 213 3.80 16.91 6.57
C ASP A 213 3.40 15.72 5.68
N VAL A 214 4.20 15.40 4.65
CA VAL A 214 4.02 14.19 3.83
C VAL A 214 4.11 12.93 4.69
N ALA A 215 5.15 12.81 5.52
CA ALA A 215 5.35 11.65 6.38
C ALA A 215 4.25 11.53 7.46
N LEU A 216 3.81 12.67 8.03
CA LEU A 216 2.70 12.72 8.98
C LEU A 216 1.38 12.27 8.33
N ASN A 217 1.15 12.63 7.05
CA ASN A 217 -0.03 12.19 6.31
C ASN A 217 -0.03 10.67 6.13
N PHE A 218 1.10 10.05 5.76
CA PHE A 218 1.21 8.60 5.70
C PHE A 218 1.03 7.94 7.07
N THR A 219 1.55 8.56 8.13
CA THR A 219 1.39 8.05 9.51
C THR A 219 -0.09 8.07 9.93
N ARG A 220 -0.81 9.14 9.60
CA ARG A 220 -2.28 9.25 9.80
C ARG A 220 -3.05 8.20 9.01
N PHE A 221 -2.65 7.95 7.76
CA PHE A 221 -3.23 6.90 6.93
C PHE A 221 -3.14 5.54 7.64
N PHE A 222 -1.99 5.14 8.16
CA PHE A 222 -1.85 3.87 8.87
C PHE A 222 -2.69 3.80 10.16
N ALA A 223 -2.80 4.90 10.88
CA ALA A 223 -3.65 4.97 12.07
C ALA A 223 -5.14 4.83 11.73
N HIS A 224 -5.57 5.39 10.58
CA HIS A 224 -6.94 5.28 10.07
C HIS A 224 -7.24 3.87 9.56
N GLU A 225 -6.33 3.27 8.82
CA GLU A 225 -6.51 1.97 8.16
C GLU A 225 -6.24 0.77 9.09
N SER A 226 -5.82 1.00 10.32
CA SER A 226 -5.66 -0.07 11.31
C SER A 226 -7.00 -0.79 11.54
N CYS A 227 -7.05 -2.10 11.30
CA CYS A 227 -8.24 -2.91 11.58
C CYS A 227 -8.58 -2.99 13.07
N GLY A 228 -7.66 -2.57 13.96
CA GLY A 228 -7.84 -2.54 15.42
C GLY A 228 -7.67 -3.89 16.11
N PHE A 229 -7.35 -4.96 15.39
CA PHE A 229 -7.23 -6.31 15.96
C PHE A 229 -6.07 -6.41 16.96
N CYS A 230 -4.84 -6.18 16.54
CA CYS A 230 -3.67 -6.34 17.41
C CYS A 230 -3.27 -5.02 18.10
N THR A 231 -2.93 -5.12 19.39
CA THR A 231 -2.56 -3.96 20.21
C THR A 231 -1.37 -3.17 19.67
N PRO A 232 -0.26 -3.79 19.22
CA PRO A 232 0.89 -3.05 18.71
C PRO A 232 0.53 -2.10 17.56
N CYS A 233 -0.27 -2.55 16.62
CA CYS A 233 -0.75 -1.73 15.50
C CYS A 233 -1.78 -0.68 15.97
N ARG A 234 -2.85 -1.12 16.67
CA ARG A 234 -3.95 -0.23 17.09
C ARG A 234 -3.47 0.94 17.96
N VAL A 235 -2.61 0.66 18.93
CA VAL A 235 -2.08 1.68 19.85
C VAL A 235 -0.87 2.36 19.24
N GLY A 236 0.05 1.59 18.64
CA GLY A 236 1.31 2.09 18.12
C GLY A 236 1.14 3.12 17.00
N THR A 237 0.21 2.90 16.06
CA THR A 237 -0.07 3.88 15.01
C THR A 237 -0.60 5.20 15.57
N LYS A 238 -1.44 5.16 16.60
CA LYS A 238 -1.94 6.38 17.29
C LYS A 238 -0.82 7.13 17.99
N LEU A 239 0.05 6.43 18.71
CA LEU A 239 1.21 7.03 19.36
C LEU A 239 2.18 7.64 18.34
N MET A 240 2.39 6.97 17.21
CA MET A 240 3.19 7.50 16.09
C MET A 240 2.63 8.83 15.58
N VAL A 241 1.32 8.90 15.34
CA VAL A 241 0.64 10.14 14.92
C VAL A 241 0.83 11.25 15.96
N ASN A 242 0.65 10.93 17.25
CA ASN A 242 0.77 11.93 18.31
C ASN A 242 2.20 12.51 18.38
N MET A 243 3.23 11.67 18.31
CA MET A 243 4.63 12.13 18.32
C MET A 243 4.97 12.93 17.06
N ALA A 244 4.56 12.45 15.89
CA ALA A 244 4.79 13.16 14.62
C ALA A 244 4.07 14.52 14.59
N ALA A 245 2.82 14.59 15.05
CA ALA A 245 2.06 15.83 15.15
C ALA A 245 2.65 16.80 16.17
N LYS A 246 3.15 16.29 17.30
CA LYS A 246 3.87 17.07 18.29
C LYS A 246 5.10 17.77 17.68
N ILE A 247 5.90 17.03 16.90
CA ILE A 247 7.04 17.61 16.19
C ILE A 247 6.56 18.65 15.16
N ALA A 248 5.56 18.31 14.34
CA ALA A 248 5.02 19.22 13.32
C ALA A 248 4.53 20.56 13.91
N ASN A 249 4.02 20.54 15.14
CA ASN A 249 3.55 21.71 15.87
C ASN A 249 4.67 22.49 16.62
N GLY A 250 5.94 22.14 16.42
CA GLY A 250 7.07 22.84 17.02
C GLY A 250 7.38 22.47 18.48
N HIS A 251 6.81 21.36 18.97
CA HIS A 251 7.05 20.84 20.33
C HIS A 251 7.93 19.58 20.33
N GLY A 252 8.65 19.32 19.23
CA GLY A 252 9.53 18.15 19.10
C GLY A 252 10.74 18.21 20.04
N ALA A 253 11.17 17.04 20.50
CA ALA A 253 12.37 16.85 21.30
C ALA A 253 13.07 15.53 20.91
N ARG A 254 14.32 15.34 21.33
CA ARG A 254 15.11 14.12 21.02
C ARG A 254 14.41 12.84 21.45
N LEU A 255 13.78 12.84 22.62
CA LEU A 255 13.06 11.69 23.15
C LEU A 255 11.91 11.23 22.23
N ASP A 256 11.26 12.12 21.48
CA ASP A 256 10.19 11.75 20.57
C ASP A 256 10.69 10.81 19.47
N ILE A 257 11.85 11.12 18.87
CA ILE A 257 12.47 10.28 17.83
C ILE A 257 12.91 8.92 18.41
N GLU A 258 13.49 8.90 19.61
CA GLU A 258 13.88 7.66 20.26
C GLU A 258 12.67 6.77 20.56
N GLN A 259 11.58 7.36 21.04
CA GLN A 259 10.34 6.62 21.32
C GLN A 259 9.71 6.10 20.03
N MET A 260 9.71 6.87 18.93
CA MET A 260 9.28 6.38 17.61
C MET A 260 10.08 5.15 17.18
N ARG A 261 11.40 5.17 17.32
CA ARG A 261 12.27 4.03 16.98
C ARG A 261 11.99 2.80 17.85
N ARG A 262 11.77 3.00 19.17
CA ARG A 262 11.41 1.91 20.09
C ARG A 262 10.06 1.30 19.73
N LEU A 263 9.10 2.17 19.44
CA LEU A 263 7.75 1.76 19.06
C LEU A 263 7.74 1.03 17.69
N ASN A 264 8.54 1.50 16.72
CA ASN A 264 8.71 0.80 15.45
C ASN A 264 9.20 -0.64 15.64
N ARG A 265 10.24 -0.85 16.47
CA ARG A 265 10.72 -2.22 16.75
C ARG A 265 9.62 -3.11 17.30
N LEU A 266 8.84 -2.61 18.26
CA LEU A 266 7.70 -3.35 18.81
C LEU A 266 6.64 -3.65 17.76
N MET A 267 6.26 -2.65 16.95
CA MET A 267 5.25 -2.80 15.91
C MET A 267 5.69 -3.79 14.83
N THR A 268 6.95 -3.71 14.39
CA THR A 268 7.50 -4.64 13.38
C THR A 268 7.50 -6.08 13.86
N GLN A 269 7.86 -6.32 15.13
CA GLN A 269 7.98 -7.67 15.68
C GLN A 269 6.65 -8.28 16.15
N ALA A 270 5.75 -7.46 16.66
CA ALA A 270 4.55 -7.94 17.35
C ALA A 270 3.22 -7.64 16.64
N SER A 271 3.23 -6.87 15.54
CA SER A 271 2.01 -6.68 14.75
C SER A 271 1.67 -7.93 13.96
N HIS A 272 0.38 -8.22 13.89
CA HIS A 272 -0.15 -9.43 13.28
C HIS A 272 0.03 -9.49 11.75
N CYS A 273 0.05 -8.34 11.06
CA CYS A 273 0.17 -8.27 9.60
C CYS A 273 1.08 -7.12 9.15
N GLY A 274 1.40 -7.12 7.85
CA GLY A 274 2.29 -6.14 7.23
C GLY A 274 1.87 -4.68 7.42
N LEU A 275 0.57 -4.38 7.59
CA LEU A 275 0.10 -3.02 7.84
C LEU A 275 0.76 -2.43 9.09
N GLY A 276 0.67 -3.11 10.23
CA GLY A 276 1.28 -2.64 11.47
C GLY A 276 2.81 -2.72 11.45
N GLN A 277 3.36 -3.72 10.75
CA GLN A 277 4.82 -3.92 10.65
C GLN A 277 5.50 -2.81 9.84
N SER A 278 4.83 -2.22 8.85
CA SER A 278 5.39 -1.16 7.99
C SER A 278 4.92 0.26 8.34
N ALA A 279 4.00 0.41 9.29
CA ALA A 279 3.34 1.69 9.55
C ALA A 279 4.28 2.84 9.97
N ALA A 280 5.42 2.55 10.58
CA ALA A 280 6.39 3.55 11.00
C ALA A 280 7.50 3.81 9.96
N VAL A 281 7.57 3.01 8.90
CA VAL A 281 8.64 3.14 7.88
C VAL A 281 8.65 4.53 7.25
N PRO A 282 7.53 5.12 6.80
CA PRO A 282 7.56 6.42 6.14
C PRO A 282 8.13 7.53 7.01
N ILE A 283 7.67 7.65 8.26
CA ILE A 283 8.11 8.74 9.16
C ILE A 283 9.59 8.59 9.55
N LEU A 284 10.05 7.37 9.81
CA LEU A 284 11.43 7.12 10.21
C LEU A 284 12.40 7.26 9.05
N THR A 285 12.07 6.76 7.86
CA THR A 285 12.92 6.93 6.67
C THR A 285 12.98 8.39 6.24
N THR A 286 11.89 9.15 6.41
CA THR A 286 11.91 10.59 6.17
C THR A 286 12.84 11.31 7.14
N TYR A 287 12.78 10.98 8.44
CA TYR A 287 13.70 11.56 9.42
C TYR A 287 15.16 11.22 9.13
N GLU A 288 15.45 9.97 8.77
CA GLU A 288 16.81 9.52 8.50
C GLU A 288 17.44 10.20 7.29
N LYS A 289 16.67 10.47 6.25
CA LYS A 289 17.15 11.05 4.99
C LYS A 289 17.03 12.57 4.94
N PHE A 290 16.08 13.14 5.67
CA PHE A 290 15.76 14.56 5.69
C PHE A 290 15.64 15.09 7.13
N PRO A 291 16.66 14.94 7.98
CA PRO A 291 16.59 15.33 9.39
C PRO A 291 16.22 16.81 9.58
N ALA A 292 16.71 17.69 8.71
CA ALA A 292 16.42 19.12 8.77
C ALA A 292 14.91 19.45 8.69
N ALA A 293 14.09 18.62 8.04
CA ALA A 293 12.65 18.81 8.00
C ALA A 293 11.99 18.68 9.39
N PHE A 294 12.63 17.92 10.28
CA PHE A 294 12.18 17.71 11.67
C PHE A 294 12.86 18.66 12.63
N GLU A 295 14.20 18.77 12.57
CA GLU A 295 15.04 19.50 13.51
C GLU A 295 14.68 20.98 13.59
N ARG A 296 14.28 21.60 12.48
CA ARG A 296 13.78 23.00 12.50
C ARG A 296 12.51 23.22 13.35
N ARG A 297 11.83 22.13 13.77
CA ARG A 297 10.63 22.09 14.61
C ARG A 297 10.86 21.38 15.93
N MET A 298 12.12 21.10 16.25
CA MET A 298 12.51 20.48 17.49
C MET A 298 13.37 21.45 18.30
N GLU A 299 13.24 21.37 19.61
CA GLU A 299 14.15 22.05 20.53
C GLU A 299 15.28 21.09 20.93
N ASP A 300 16.47 21.64 21.19
CA ASP A 300 17.62 20.87 21.68
C ASP A 300 17.48 20.59 23.19
N VAL A 301 16.40 19.90 23.52
CA VAL A 301 16.10 19.41 24.86
C VAL A 301 15.78 17.93 24.80
N GLU A 302 15.95 17.25 25.92
CA GLU A 302 15.63 15.83 26.00
C GLU A 302 14.12 15.59 25.79
N TYR A 303 13.31 16.39 26.48
CA TYR A 303 11.84 16.28 26.44
C TYR A 303 11.19 17.67 26.44
N LYS A 304 10.12 17.80 25.64
CA LYS A 304 9.19 18.93 25.64
C LYS A 304 7.76 18.41 25.71
N PRO A 305 6.87 18.94 26.57
CA PRO A 305 5.47 18.55 26.60
C PRO A 305 4.75 18.99 25.31
N ALA A 306 3.77 18.19 24.86
CA ALA A 306 2.93 18.56 23.73
C ALA A 306 1.90 19.64 24.06
N PHE A 307 1.69 19.90 25.34
CA PHE A 307 0.72 20.83 25.86
C PHE A 307 1.41 21.76 26.85
N ASP A 308 1.25 23.05 26.66
CA ASP A 308 1.74 24.07 27.58
C ASP A 308 0.72 24.29 28.70
N VAL A 309 1.01 23.72 29.88
CA VAL A 309 0.13 23.82 31.07
C VAL A 309 0.07 25.22 31.58
N GLU A 310 1.18 25.96 31.62
CA GLU A 310 1.23 27.31 32.14
C GLU A 310 0.41 28.27 31.28
N ALA A 311 0.57 28.19 29.94
CA ALA A 311 -0.24 29.00 29.03
C ALA A 311 -1.74 28.66 29.12
N ALA A 312 -2.11 27.42 29.35
CA ALA A 312 -3.50 27.02 29.55
C ALA A 312 -4.09 27.53 30.87
N ILE A 313 -3.31 27.49 31.95
CA ILE A 313 -3.70 28.01 33.24
C ILE A 313 -3.84 29.54 33.19
N GLU A 314 -2.90 30.22 32.54
CA GLU A 314 -2.95 31.66 32.36
C GLU A 314 -4.19 32.12 31.60
N ARG A 315 -4.51 31.42 30.51
CA ARG A 315 -5.75 31.68 29.75
C ARG A 315 -7.01 31.48 30.63
N SER A 316 -7.04 30.45 31.48
CA SER A 316 -8.14 30.20 32.39
C SER A 316 -8.26 31.30 33.46
N ARG A 317 -7.12 31.81 33.98
CA ARG A 317 -7.09 32.93 34.91
C ARG A 317 -7.62 34.21 34.28
N GLN A 318 -7.27 34.48 33.01
CA GLN A 318 -7.78 35.65 32.28
C GLN A 318 -9.30 35.59 32.13
N ILE A 319 -9.86 34.42 31.73
CA ILE A 319 -11.31 34.23 31.58
C ILE A 319 -12.03 34.49 32.92
N VAL A 320 -11.52 33.93 34.01
CA VAL A 320 -12.10 34.17 35.35
C VAL A 320 -12.00 35.63 35.79
N ALA A 321 -10.93 36.34 35.44
CA ALA A 321 -10.75 37.74 35.74
C ALA A 321 -11.65 38.69 34.92
N GLU A 322 -12.06 38.26 33.72
CA GLU A 322 -12.99 39.00 32.85
C GLU A 322 -14.47 38.83 33.26
N GLU A 323 -14.79 37.74 33.98
CA GLU A 323 -16.15 37.41 34.43
C GLU A 323 -16.44 37.88 35.86
N GLY A 324 -15.47 38.38 36.61
CA GLY A 324 -15.57 38.91 38.00
C GLY A 324 -15.51 40.40 38.05
#